data_e4b36cd14c850ae8fa1b37daac0e57f1
#
_entry.id   e4b36cd14c850ae8fa1b37daac0e57f1
#
_cell.length_a   1.000
_cell.length_b   1.000
_cell.length_c   1.000
_cell.angle_alpha   90.00
_cell.angle_beta   90.00
_cell.angle_gamma   90.00
#
_symmetry.space_group_name_H-M   'P 1'
#
loop_
_entity.id
_entity.type
_entity.pdbx_description
1 polymer ?
#
loop_
_entity_poly.entity_id
_entity_poly.type
_entity_poly.pdbx_seq_one_letter_code
_entity_poly.pdbx_strand_id
1 'polypeptide(L)'
;AKFDTISGDVPATYLWSRLRRMMGTRKGVTSKEMMCYLENGYYTVVEALVAKAEAKGAVFHVNAPIEQILVEGGRAVGVRVGGTDQRYDAVVSTLASPVLAGLLPGAPAPFTQKLSKQEYLGVICPLLILRKRLLPFYVLNITDESIPFTAVVETTNLIDPQHVKGYHLVYLPKYIAPDNPMAEWSDEQIKTEWMKYFRQMFPTYDEKDIAEFVVQRARYVEPIRPMNTL
;
A
#
# COMPACT_ATOMS: atom_id res chain seq x y z
N ALA A 1 -11.17 8.47 -8.93
CA ALA A 1 -9.99 9.18 -8.37
C ALA A 1 -9.47 8.48 -7.11
N LYS A 2 -8.19 8.70 -6.73
CA LYS A 2 -7.57 8.04 -5.55
C LYS A 2 -8.34 8.31 -4.25
N PHE A 3 -8.92 9.48 -4.11
CA PHE A 3 -9.59 9.92 -2.88
C PHE A 3 -11.11 9.78 -2.91
N ASP A 4 -11.66 9.35 -4.02
CA ASP A 4 -13.10 9.08 -4.19
C ASP A 4 -13.99 10.13 -3.49
N THR A 5 -14.84 9.71 -2.56
CA THR A 5 -15.78 10.56 -1.81
C THR A 5 -15.12 11.60 -0.90
N ILE A 6 -13.85 11.42 -0.52
CA ILE A 6 -13.12 12.32 0.39
C ILE A 6 -12.21 13.31 -0.34
N SER A 7 -12.34 13.44 -1.66
CA SER A 7 -11.47 14.33 -2.47
C SER A 7 -11.56 15.81 -2.04
N GLY A 8 -12.73 16.25 -1.56
CA GLY A 8 -12.96 17.61 -1.05
C GLY A 8 -12.24 17.95 0.24
N ASP A 9 -11.85 16.95 1.03
CA ASP A 9 -11.20 17.12 2.33
C ASP A 9 -9.67 17.08 2.24
N VAL A 10 -9.12 16.83 1.04
CA VAL A 10 -7.67 16.75 0.82
C VAL A 10 -7.07 18.14 0.73
N PRO A 11 -6.11 18.51 1.61
CA PRO A 11 -5.53 19.84 1.59
C PRO A 11 -4.69 20.09 0.32
N ALA A 12 -4.74 21.31 -0.19
CA ALA A 12 -3.96 21.73 -1.36
C ALA A 12 -2.45 21.50 -1.20
N THR A 13 -1.94 21.55 0.04
CA THR A 13 -0.55 21.24 0.39
C THR A 13 -0.15 19.81 0.04
N TYR A 14 -1.09 18.86 0.10
CA TYR A 14 -0.85 17.48 -0.36
C TYR A 14 -0.56 17.46 -1.86
N LEU A 15 -1.43 18.08 -2.67
CA LEU A 15 -1.25 18.17 -4.12
C LEU A 15 0.05 18.89 -4.46
N TRP A 16 0.32 20.03 -3.82
CA TRP A 16 1.55 20.79 -3.99
C TRP A 16 2.80 19.95 -3.72
N SER A 17 2.83 19.23 -2.60
CA SER A 17 3.98 18.39 -2.24
C SER A 17 4.22 17.26 -3.26
N ARG A 18 3.16 16.69 -3.82
CA ARG A 18 3.23 15.68 -4.88
C ARG A 18 3.77 16.26 -6.19
N LEU A 19 3.21 17.39 -6.64
CA LEU A 19 3.66 18.08 -7.85
C LEU A 19 5.12 18.51 -7.74
N ARG A 20 5.50 19.14 -6.61
CA ARG A 20 6.89 19.56 -6.36
C ARG A 20 7.88 18.39 -6.44
N ARG A 21 7.51 17.24 -5.87
CA ARG A 21 8.35 16.04 -5.92
C ARG A 21 8.47 15.48 -7.33
N MET A 22 7.36 15.40 -8.07
CA MET A 22 7.37 14.95 -9.48
C MET A 22 8.19 15.88 -10.38
N MET A 23 8.12 17.19 -10.16
CA MET A 23 8.92 18.16 -10.92
C MET A 23 10.40 18.12 -10.55
N GLY A 24 10.72 17.82 -9.28
CA GLY A 24 12.10 17.72 -8.79
C GLY A 24 12.91 16.55 -9.38
N THR A 25 12.24 15.54 -9.95
CA THR A 25 12.88 14.39 -10.62
C THR A 25 13.17 14.65 -12.09
N ARG A 26 12.70 15.76 -12.66
CA ARG A 26 12.88 16.13 -14.06
C ARG A 26 14.04 17.12 -14.22
N LYS A 27 14.89 16.91 -15.23
CA LYS A 27 15.97 17.84 -15.60
C LYS A 27 15.48 19.08 -16.39
N GLY A 28 14.14 19.27 -16.52
CA GLY A 28 13.50 20.37 -17.22
C GLY A 28 12.04 20.06 -17.52
N VAL A 29 11.23 21.09 -17.83
CA VAL A 29 9.78 20.96 -18.02
C VAL A 29 9.42 19.98 -19.16
N THR A 30 10.26 19.87 -20.18
CA THR A 30 10.08 19.01 -21.34
C THR A 30 10.83 17.67 -21.27
N SER A 31 11.62 17.44 -20.21
CA SER A 31 12.40 16.20 -20.09
C SER A 31 11.47 15.02 -19.72
N LYS A 32 11.76 13.86 -20.32
CA LYS A 32 11.12 12.60 -19.93
C LYS A 32 11.47 12.28 -18.47
N GLU A 33 10.49 11.80 -17.73
CA GLU A 33 10.71 11.29 -16.39
C GLU A 33 11.55 10.01 -16.46
N MET A 34 12.62 9.97 -15.65
CA MET A 34 13.45 8.78 -15.50
C MET A 34 12.93 7.96 -14.32
N MET A 35 12.53 6.74 -14.60
CA MET A 35 12.13 5.77 -13.58
C MET A 35 13.21 4.72 -13.43
N CYS A 36 13.52 4.37 -12.19
CA CYS A 36 14.48 3.33 -11.86
C CYS A 36 13.78 2.22 -11.08
N TYR A 37 14.23 1.01 -11.23
CA TYR A 37 13.87 -0.13 -10.40
C TYR A 37 15.13 -0.82 -9.92
N LEU A 38 15.00 -1.64 -8.89
CA LEU A 38 16.10 -2.43 -8.37
C LEU A 38 16.11 -3.79 -9.05
N GLU A 39 17.26 -4.18 -9.56
CA GLU A 39 17.49 -5.54 -10.04
C GLU A 39 17.13 -6.53 -8.91
N ASN A 40 16.36 -7.56 -9.23
CA ASN A 40 15.75 -8.51 -8.29
C ASN A 40 14.71 -7.91 -7.31
N GLY A 41 14.27 -6.66 -7.51
CA GLY A 41 13.16 -6.04 -6.80
C GLY A 41 13.52 -5.42 -5.45
N TYR A 42 12.52 -4.82 -4.80
CA TYR A 42 12.69 -4.12 -3.52
C TYR A 42 13.14 -5.01 -2.35
N TYR A 43 12.91 -6.30 -2.44
CA TYR A 43 13.29 -7.24 -1.39
C TYR A 43 14.80 -7.24 -1.13
N THR A 44 15.61 -7.04 -2.19
CA THR A 44 17.08 -6.94 -2.06
C THR A 44 17.54 -5.80 -1.15
N VAL A 45 16.80 -4.69 -1.13
CA VAL A 45 17.08 -3.57 -0.20
C VAL A 45 16.75 -3.97 1.22
N VAL A 46 15.62 -4.67 1.41
CA VAL A 46 15.22 -5.15 2.74
C VAL A 46 16.27 -6.12 3.28
N GLU A 47 16.71 -7.09 2.47
CA GLU A 47 17.77 -8.03 2.86
C GLU A 47 19.07 -7.33 3.22
N ALA A 48 19.49 -6.36 2.40
CA ALA A 48 20.71 -5.60 2.67
C ALA A 48 20.61 -4.75 3.96
N LEU A 49 19.44 -4.18 4.24
CA LEU A 49 19.18 -3.43 5.47
C LEU A 49 19.18 -4.35 6.70
N VAL A 50 18.53 -5.50 6.60
CA VAL A 50 18.52 -6.51 7.66
C VAL A 50 19.94 -6.97 7.97
N ALA A 51 20.69 -7.42 6.96
CA ALA A 51 22.08 -7.88 7.13
C ALA A 51 22.97 -6.79 7.78
N LYS A 52 22.80 -5.53 7.37
CA LYS A 52 23.55 -4.42 7.96
C LYS A 52 23.15 -4.12 9.39
N ALA A 53 21.89 -4.27 9.75
CA ALA A 53 21.41 -4.10 11.11
C ALA A 53 21.90 -5.23 12.03
N GLU A 54 21.80 -6.48 11.57
CA GLU A 54 22.33 -7.66 12.29
C GLU A 54 23.83 -7.57 12.56
N ALA A 55 24.59 -7.10 11.57
CA ALA A 55 26.03 -6.86 11.75
C ALA A 55 26.33 -5.77 12.81
N LYS A 56 25.32 -4.99 13.22
CA LYS A 56 25.38 -4.00 14.31
C LYS A 56 24.74 -4.51 15.62
N GLY A 57 24.36 -5.77 15.69
CA GLY A 57 23.78 -6.38 16.88
C GLY A 57 22.25 -6.33 16.95
N ALA A 58 21.55 -5.94 15.89
CA ALA A 58 20.09 -6.03 15.85
C ALA A 58 19.64 -7.49 15.78
N VAL A 59 18.55 -7.80 16.49
CA VAL A 59 17.90 -9.12 16.43
C VAL A 59 16.52 -8.96 15.83
N PHE A 60 16.19 -9.79 14.84
CA PHE A 60 14.89 -9.78 14.17
C PHE A 60 14.05 -10.98 14.64
N HIS A 61 12.88 -10.70 15.16
CA HIS A 61 11.88 -11.69 15.51
C HIS A 61 10.72 -11.62 14.51
N VAL A 62 10.69 -12.53 13.55
CA VAL A 62 9.57 -12.68 12.60
C VAL A 62 8.52 -13.64 13.17
N ASN A 63 7.27 -13.52 12.69
CA ASN A 63 6.15 -14.32 13.19
C ASN A 63 5.94 -14.20 14.73
N ALA A 64 6.30 -13.05 15.29
CA ALA A 64 6.20 -12.72 16.71
C ALA A 64 5.14 -11.62 16.91
N PRO A 65 3.84 -11.94 16.91
CA PRO A 65 2.79 -10.96 17.07
C PRO A 65 2.90 -10.29 18.44
N ILE A 66 2.93 -8.96 18.44
CA ILE A 66 2.90 -8.16 19.67
C ILE A 66 1.46 -8.15 20.19
N GLU A 67 1.28 -8.57 21.45
CA GLU A 67 -0.03 -8.62 22.12
C GLU A 67 -0.33 -7.33 22.86
N GLN A 68 0.71 -6.67 23.39
CA GLN A 68 0.58 -5.45 24.17
C GLN A 68 1.90 -4.68 24.20
N ILE A 69 1.82 -3.36 24.26
CA ILE A 69 2.92 -2.49 24.67
C ILE A 69 2.75 -2.20 26.17
N LEU A 70 3.76 -2.55 26.96
CA LEU A 70 3.77 -2.35 28.40
C LEU A 70 4.00 -0.88 28.72
N VAL A 71 3.09 -0.28 29.50
CA VAL A 71 3.17 1.14 29.90
C VAL A 71 3.18 1.25 31.42
N GLU A 72 4.20 1.92 31.96
CA GLU A 72 4.36 2.18 33.39
C GLU A 72 4.73 3.68 33.58
N GLY A 73 4.05 4.36 34.47
CA GLY A 73 4.32 5.79 34.70
C GLY A 73 4.21 6.67 33.44
N GLY A 74 3.36 6.29 32.48
CA GLY A 74 3.18 7.01 31.22
C GLY A 74 4.29 6.77 30.17
N ARG A 75 5.19 5.82 30.39
CA ARG A 75 6.27 5.44 29.48
C ARG A 75 6.10 4.01 28.98
N ALA A 76 6.40 3.78 27.71
CA ALA A 76 6.54 2.42 27.19
C ALA A 76 7.84 1.80 27.74
N VAL A 77 7.71 0.65 28.38
CA VAL A 77 8.82 -0.06 29.07
C VAL A 77 9.06 -1.46 28.48
N GLY A 78 8.34 -1.84 27.47
CA GLY A 78 8.50 -3.15 26.85
C GLY A 78 7.29 -3.57 26.01
N VAL A 79 7.29 -4.82 25.62
CA VAL A 79 6.20 -5.46 24.85
C VAL A 79 5.87 -6.84 25.41
N ARG A 80 4.64 -7.30 25.16
CA ARG A 80 4.22 -8.68 25.42
C ARG A 80 4.15 -9.46 24.12
N VAL A 81 4.82 -10.62 24.11
CA VAL A 81 4.88 -11.54 22.97
C VAL A 81 4.72 -12.97 23.48
N GLY A 82 3.75 -13.72 22.97
CA GLY A 82 3.52 -15.12 23.39
C GLY A 82 3.26 -15.24 24.89
N GLY A 83 2.51 -14.30 25.49
CA GLY A 83 2.22 -14.26 26.92
C GLY A 83 3.39 -13.82 27.81
N THR A 84 4.58 -13.52 27.25
CA THR A 84 5.78 -13.16 28.00
C THR A 84 6.11 -11.68 27.86
N ASP A 85 6.37 -11.01 28.98
CA ASP A 85 6.78 -9.61 29.03
C ASP A 85 8.29 -9.48 28.77
N GLN A 86 8.63 -8.70 27.76
CA GLN A 86 10.00 -8.36 27.39
C GLN A 86 10.22 -6.87 27.64
N ARG A 87 11.23 -6.53 28.45
CA ARG A 87 11.55 -5.17 28.85
C ARG A 87 12.56 -4.53 27.88
N TYR A 88 12.35 -3.26 27.58
CA TYR A 88 13.22 -2.45 26.72
C TYR A 88 13.28 -1.00 27.23
N ASP A 89 14.38 -0.32 26.96
CA ASP A 89 14.58 1.09 27.32
C ASP A 89 13.66 2.04 26.53
N ALA A 90 13.29 1.64 25.30
CA ALA A 90 12.38 2.38 24.44
C ALA A 90 11.64 1.44 23.47
N VAL A 91 10.46 1.84 23.07
CA VAL A 91 9.64 1.14 22.06
C VAL A 91 9.31 2.11 20.93
N VAL A 92 9.64 1.73 19.69
CA VAL A 92 9.26 2.46 18.47
C VAL A 92 8.25 1.62 17.70
N SER A 93 7.06 2.15 17.46
CA SER A 93 6.02 1.49 16.69
C SER A 93 5.90 2.11 15.29
N THR A 94 5.86 1.25 14.28
CA THR A 94 5.57 1.62 12.88
C THR A 94 4.19 1.16 12.43
N LEU A 95 3.36 0.70 13.35
CA LEU A 95 2.00 0.22 13.08
C LEU A 95 1.06 1.40 12.71
N ALA A 96 0.00 1.09 11.97
CA ALA A 96 -1.08 2.05 11.77
C ALA A 96 -1.69 2.47 13.12
N SER A 97 -2.02 3.76 13.26
CA SER A 97 -2.47 4.34 14.54
C SER A 97 -3.63 3.59 15.22
N PRO A 98 -4.68 3.12 14.51
CA PRO A 98 -5.74 2.35 15.15
C PRO A 98 -5.27 1.00 15.69
N VAL A 99 -4.33 0.35 15.01
CA VAL A 99 -3.73 -0.92 15.48
C VAL A 99 -2.90 -0.66 16.73
N LEU A 100 -2.07 0.39 16.70
CA LEU A 100 -1.27 0.80 17.86
C LEU A 100 -2.14 1.11 19.07
N ALA A 101 -3.29 1.79 18.88
CA ALA A 101 -4.22 2.10 19.98
C ALA A 101 -4.69 0.84 20.70
N GLY A 102 -4.97 -0.23 19.97
CA GLY A 102 -5.39 -1.52 20.54
C GLY A 102 -4.29 -2.22 21.36
N LEU A 103 -3.04 -1.90 21.13
CA LEU A 103 -1.89 -2.48 21.85
C LEU A 103 -1.49 -1.67 23.10
N LEU A 104 -2.20 -0.58 23.43
CA LEU A 104 -1.86 0.37 24.49
C LEU A 104 -2.95 0.45 25.59
N PRO A 105 -3.38 -0.65 26.23
CA PRO A 105 -4.43 -0.59 27.24
C PRO A 105 -4.06 0.24 28.48
N GLY A 106 -2.78 0.39 28.77
CA GLY A 106 -2.27 1.18 29.89
C GLY A 106 -2.00 2.66 29.59
N ALA A 107 -2.25 3.12 28.34
CA ALA A 107 -2.02 4.51 27.98
C ALA A 107 -3.23 5.40 28.29
N PRO A 108 -3.04 6.73 28.49
CA PRO A 108 -4.15 7.65 28.76
C PRO A 108 -5.21 7.61 27.64
N ALA A 109 -6.49 7.57 28.05
CA ALA A 109 -7.62 7.48 27.13
C ALA A 109 -7.66 8.56 26.03
N PRO A 110 -7.34 9.86 26.31
CA PRO A 110 -7.28 10.86 25.24
C PRO A 110 -6.26 10.57 24.15
N PHE A 111 -5.14 9.94 24.51
CA PHE A 111 -4.10 9.55 23.54
C PHE A 111 -4.55 8.39 22.65
N THR A 112 -5.07 7.31 23.25
CA THR A 112 -5.56 6.15 22.50
C THR A 112 -6.78 6.49 21.63
N GLN A 113 -7.68 7.35 22.10
CA GLN A 113 -8.78 7.87 21.31
C GLN A 113 -8.31 8.67 20.08
N LYS A 114 -7.26 9.49 20.23
CA LYS A 114 -6.68 10.23 19.09
C LYS A 114 -6.11 9.28 18.04
N LEU A 115 -5.41 8.24 18.47
CA LEU A 115 -4.88 7.20 17.58
C LEU A 115 -5.99 6.43 16.86
N SER A 116 -7.04 6.03 17.57
CA SER A 116 -8.16 5.26 17.03
C SER A 116 -8.98 6.04 15.98
N LYS A 117 -9.03 7.37 16.11
CA LYS A 117 -9.76 8.25 15.18
C LYS A 117 -9.02 8.51 13.87
N GLN A 118 -7.74 8.11 13.76
CA GLN A 118 -7.01 8.29 12.52
C GLN A 118 -7.57 7.36 11.45
N GLU A 119 -8.16 7.94 10.44
CA GLU A 119 -8.71 7.22 9.29
C GLU A 119 -7.61 6.93 8.24
N TYR A 120 -7.79 5.85 7.50
CA TYR A 120 -6.90 5.42 6.43
C TYR A 120 -7.69 5.04 5.20
N LEU A 121 -7.15 5.34 4.03
CA LEU A 121 -7.57 4.64 2.82
C LEU A 121 -7.05 3.20 2.87
N GLY A 122 -7.93 2.28 2.52
CA GLY A 122 -7.55 0.93 2.15
C GLY A 122 -7.26 0.83 0.65
N VAL A 123 -6.83 -0.33 0.20
CA VAL A 123 -6.69 -0.66 -1.21
C VAL A 123 -7.16 -2.09 -1.48
N ILE A 124 -7.89 -2.24 -2.58
CA ILE A 124 -8.13 -3.52 -3.25
C ILE A 124 -7.29 -3.45 -4.52
N CYS A 125 -6.38 -4.38 -4.69
CA CYS A 125 -5.44 -4.37 -5.80
C CYS A 125 -5.34 -5.75 -6.45
N PRO A 126 -6.24 -6.09 -7.39
CA PRO A 126 -6.05 -7.25 -8.21
C PRO A 126 -4.76 -7.17 -9.01
N LEU A 127 -4.05 -8.29 -9.04
CA LEU A 127 -2.90 -8.56 -9.88
C LEU A 127 -3.30 -9.59 -10.92
N LEU A 128 -3.18 -9.23 -12.18
CA LEU A 128 -3.29 -10.15 -13.31
C LEU A 128 -1.89 -10.58 -13.73
N ILE A 129 -1.69 -11.88 -13.81
CA ILE A 129 -0.49 -12.49 -14.38
C ILE A 129 -0.86 -12.89 -15.81
N LEU A 130 -0.25 -12.22 -16.77
CA LEU A 130 -0.60 -12.35 -18.18
C LEU A 130 0.50 -13.07 -18.96
N ARG A 131 0.12 -13.86 -19.98
CA ARG A 131 1.05 -14.50 -20.93
C ARG A 131 1.52 -13.56 -22.03
N LYS A 132 0.78 -12.47 -22.25
CA LYS A 132 1.11 -11.46 -23.27
C LYS A 132 1.00 -10.07 -22.68
N ARG A 133 1.78 -9.16 -23.25
CA ARG A 133 1.73 -7.73 -22.91
C ARG A 133 0.34 -7.17 -23.16
N LEU A 134 -0.14 -6.34 -22.25
CA LEU A 134 -1.42 -5.64 -22.35
C LEU A 134 -1.25 -4.20 -22.85
N LEU A 135 -0.29 -3.47 -22.29
CA LEU A 135 -0.05 -2.05 -22.58
C LEU A 135 1.32 -1.82 -23.22
N PRO A 136 1.45 -0.81 -24.11
CA PRO A 136 2.75 -0.39 -24.62
C PRO A 136 3.51 0.55 -23.65
N PHE A 137 2.93 0.89 -22.49
CA PHE A 137 3.47 1.82 -21.50
C PHE A 137 3.19 1.32 -20.07
N TYR A 138 3.89 1.92 -19.10
CA TYR A 138 3.88 1.50 -17.70
C TYR A 138 2.53 1.69 -17.01
N VAL A 139 1.86 2.83 -17.21
CA VAL A 139 0.63 3.16 -16.50
C VAL A 139 -0.40 3.82 -17.41
N LEU A 140 -1.65 3.40 -17.26
CA LEU A 140 -2.85 4.05 -17.79
C LEU A 140 -3.69 4.52 -16.61
N ASN A 141 -3.81 5.84 -16.43
CA ASN A 141 -4.69 6.41 -15.42
C ASN A 141 -6.13 6.41 -15.91
N ILE A 142 -7.06 6.00 -15.05
CA ILE A 142 -8.48 5.95 -15.33
C ILE A 142 -9.15 7.21 -14.78
N THR A 143 -9.84 7.95 -15.62
CA THR A 143 -10.63 9.14 -15.26
C THR A 143 -12.14 8.91 -15.34
N ASP A 144 -12.56 7.78 -15.89
CA ASP A 144 -13.96 7.38 -15.95
C ASP A 144 -14.39 6.82 -14.59
N GLU A 145 -15.32 7.49 -13.95
CA GLU A 145 -15.81 7.13 -12.60
C GLU A 145 -16.66 5.85 -12.59
N SER A 146 -17.15 5.40 -13.75
CA SER A 146 -17.88 4.14 -13.86
C SER A 146 -16.98 2.92 -13.71
N ILE A 147 -15.67 3.06 -13.93
CA ILE A 147 -14.68 1.99 -13.83
C ILE A 147 -14.21 1.87 -12.38
N PRO A 148 -14.25 0.67 -11.77
CA PRO A 148 -13.99 0.51 -10.34
C PRO A 148 -12.53 0.75 -9.94
N PHE A 149 -11.55 0.54 -10.82
CA PHE A 149 -10.13 0.75 -10.53
C PHE A 149 -9.60 2.07 -11.08
N THR A 150 -8.59 2.63 -10.42
CA THR A 150 -8.09 3.98 -10.70
C THR A 150 -6.98 4.02 -11.74
N ALA A 151 -6.36 2.87 -12.00
CA ALA A 151 -5.27 2.74 -12.98
C ALA A 151 -5.14 1.30 -13.47
N VAL A 152 -4.50 1.15 -14.62
CA VAL A 152 -3.91 -0.10 -15.10
C VAL A 152 -2.41 0.09 -15.09
N VAL A 153 -1.69 -0.69 -14.29
CA VAL A 153 -0.23 -0.54 -14.12
C VAL A 153 0.45 -1.83 -14.55
N GLU A 154 1.09 -1.82 -15.71
CA GLU A 154 1.88 -2.96 -16.21
C GLU A 154 3.35 -2.77 -15.87
N THR A 155 3.78 -3.34 -14.74
CA THR A 155 5.14 -3.18 -14.21
C THR A 155 6.21 -3.78 -15.10
N THR A 156 5.87 -4.79 -15.87
CA THR A 156 6.76 -5.43 -16.85
C THR A 156 7.04 -4.60 -18.10
N ASN A 157 6.52 -3.37 -18.17
CA ASN A 157 7.02 -2.35 -19.10
C ASN A 157 8.25 -1.58 -18.56
N LEU A 158 8.60 -1.76 -17.27
CA LEU A 158 9.81 -1.22 -16.64
C LEU A 158 10.83 -2.31 -16.32
N ILE A 159 10.37 -3.48 -15.87
CA ILE A 159 11.20 -4.63 -15.53
C ILE A 159 11.15 -5.67 -16.65
N ASP A 160 12.28 -6.36 -16.87
CA ASP A 160 12.34 -7.44 -17.85
C ASP A 160 11.36 -8.56 -17.44
N PRO A 161 10.45 -8.99 -18.33
CA PRO A 161 9.55 -10.12 -18.06
C PRO A 161 10.28 -11.42 -17.67
N GLN A 162 11.52 -11.61 -18.06
CA GLN A 162 12.31 -12.78 -17.67
C GLN A 162 12.52 -12.88 -16.15
N HIS A 163 12.56 -11.76 -15.44
CA HIS A 163 12.64 -11.73 -13.97
C HIS A 163 11.35 -12.28 -13.31
N VAL A 164 10.26 -12.36 -14.06
CA VAL A 164 8.97 -12.92 -13.64
C VAL A 164 8.55 -14.09 -14.54
N LYS A 165 9.51 -14.92 -14.95
CA LYS A 165 9.32 -16.14 -15.74
C LYS A 165 8.63 -15.92 -17.10
N GLY A 166 8.85 -14.76 -17.71
CA GLY A 166 8.26 -14.39 -19.01
C GLY A 166 6.81 -13.91 -18.95
N TYR A 167 6.23 -13.80 -17.76
CA TYR A 167 4.88 -13.24 -17.59
C TYR A 167 4.88 -11.70 -17.62
N HIS A 168 3.69 -11.14 -17.81
CA HIS A 168 3.42 -9.71 -17.67
C HIS A 168 2.57 -9.47 -16.44
N LEU A 169 2.96 -8.51 -15.60
CA LEU A 169 2.29 -8.22 -14.34
C LEU A 169 1.50 -6.93 -14.45
N VAL A 170 0.18 -7.04 -14.29
CA VAL A 170 -0.76 -5.92 -14.39
C VAL A 170 -1.52 -5.75 -13.08
N TYR A 171 -1.40 -4.58 -12.48
CA TYR A 171 -2.12 -4.20 -11.26
C TYR A 171 -3.31 -3.31 -11.59
N LEU A 172 -4.46 -3.58 -10.96
CA LEU A 172 -5.72 -2.84 -11.13
C LEU A 172 -6.18 -2.26 -9.77
N PRO A 173 -5.47 -1.26 -9.21
CA PRO A 173 -5.74 -0.77 -7.86
C PRO A 173 -7.02 0.05 -7.77
N LYS A 174 -7.77 -0.14 -6.69
CA LYS A 174 -8.85 0.73 -6.19
C LYS A 174 -8.53 1.12 -4.76
N TYR A 175 -8.37 2.42 -4.52
CA TYR A 175 -8.36 2.92 -3.15
C TYR A 175 -9.79 3.02 -2.65
N ILE A 176 -10.03 2.62 -1.42
CA ILE A 176 -11.35 2.60 -0.80
C ILE A 176 -11.34 3.38 0.53
N ALA A 177 -12.42 4.10 0.80
CA ALA A 177 -12.65 4.73 2.09
C ALA A 177 -12.88 3.65 3.18
N PRO A 178 -12.72 3.99 4.47
CA PRO A 178 -12.82 3.02 5.57
C PRO A 178 -14.16 2.28 5.64
N ASP A 179 -15.23 2.94 5.22
CA ASP A 179 -16.62 2.48 5.25
C ASP A 179 -17.11 1.92 3.89
N ASN A 180 -16.22 1.82 2.91
CA ASN A 180 -16.60 1.33 1.58
C ASN A 180 -16.97 -0.15 1.64
N PRO A 181 -18.20 -0.54 1.22
CA PRO A 181 -18.68 -1.92 1.29
C PRO A 181 -17.84 -2.93 0.47
N MET A 182 -17.07 -2.46 -0.51
CA MET A 182 -16.16 -3.32 -1.27
C MET A 182 -15.06 -3.96 -0.39
N ALA A 183 -14.79 -3.42 0.80
CA ALA A 183 -13.84 -4.01 1.75
C ALA A 183 -14.23 -5.46 2.11
N GLU A 184 -15.53 -5.76 2.14
CA GLU A 184 -16.09 -7.04 2.54
C GLU A 184 -16.40 -7.97 1.33
N TRP A 185 -16.13 -7.52 0.10
CA TRP A 185 -16.36 -8.35 -1.08
C TRP A 185 -15.42 -9.56 -1.12
N SER A 186 -15.95 -10.70 -1.55
CA SER A 186 -15.12 -11.88 -1.81
C SER A 186 -14.21 -11.68 -3.03
N ASP A 187 -13.18 -12.52 -3.16
CA ASP A 187 -12.28 -12.49 -4.32
C ASP A 187 -13.05 -12.72 -5.63
N GLU A 188 -14.06 -13.60 -5.61
CA GLU A 188 -14.89 -13.86 -6.79
C GLU A 188 -15.79 -12.68 -7.16
N GLN A 189 -16.33 -11.95 -6.19
CA GLN A 189 -17.08 -10.71 -6.45
C GLN A 189 -16.18 -9.64 -7.07
N ILE A 190 -14.98 -9.46 -6.52
CA ILE A 190 -13.99 -8.52 -7.07
C ILE A 190 -13.58 -8.95 -8.48
N LYS A 191 -13.25 -10.22 -8.68
CA LYS A 191 -12.87 -10.74 -9.99
C LYS A 191 -13.97 -10.53 -11.02
N THR A 192 -15.22 -10.84 -10.67
CA THR A 192 -16.35 -10.67 -11.57
C THR A 192 -16.51 -9.21 -12.01
N GLU A 193 -16.47 -8.29 -11.04
CA GLU A 193 -16.66 -6.86 -11.33
C GLU A 193 -15.45 -6.28 -12.10
N TRP A 194 -14.21 -6.57 -11.68
CA TRP A 194 -13.02 -6.08 -12.39
C TRP A 194 -12.92 -6.61 -13.80
N MET A 195 -13.21 -7.90 -14.01
CA MET A 195 -13.15 -8.51 -15.34
C MET A 195 -14.23 -7.98 -16.29
N LYS A 196 -15.39 -7.57 -15.81
CA LYS A 196 -16.41 -6.88 -16.61
C LYS A 196 -15.83 -5.63 -17.28
N TYR A 197 -15.18 -4.76 -16.48
CA TYR A 197 -14.58 -3.53 -17.00
C TYR A 197 -13.27 -3.77 -17.75
N PHE A 198 -12.50 -4.79 -17.38
CA PHE A 198 -11.33 -5.21 -18.15
C PHE A 198 -11.72 -5.58 -19.59
N ARG A 199 -12.78 -6.37 -19.78
CA ARG A 199 -13.30 -6.71 -21.12
C ARG A 199 -13.77 -5.48 -21.91
N GLN A 200 -14.40 -4.55 -21.23
CA GLN A 200 -14.86 -3.31 -21.86
C GLN A 200 -13.68 -2.46 -22.34
N MET A 201 -12.63 -2.36 -21.56
CA MET A 201 -11.44 -1.57 -21.90
C MET A 201 -10.53 -2.24 -22.92
N PHE A 202 -10.44 -3.57 -22.87
CA PHE A 202 -9.53 -4.38 -23.68
C PHE A 202 -10.28 -5.48 -24.45
N PRO A 203 -11.21 -5.12 -25.35
CA PRO A 203 -12.10 -6.09 -26.01
C PRO A 203 -11.36 -7.07 -26.93
N THR A 204 -10.16 -6.73 -27.34
CA THR A 204 -9.34 -7.58 -28.23
C THR A 204 -8.35 -8.47 -27.46
N TYR A 205 -8.26 -8.34 -26.13
CA TYR A 205 -7.37 -9.18 -25.32
C TYR A 205 -8.01 -10.55 -25.08
N ASP A 206 -7.30 -11.63 -25.43
CA ASP A 206 -7.80 -12.98 -25.20
C ASP A 206 -7.62 -13.37 -23.72
N GLU A 207 -8.73 -13.65 -23.04
CA GLU A 207 -8.70 -14.05 -21.62
C GLU A 207 -7.94 -15.35 -21.36
N LYS A 208 -7.72 -16.21 -22.38
CA LYS A 208 -6.84 -17.38 -22.27
C LYS A 208 -5.39 -17.00 -21.97
N ASP A 209 -5.00 -15.76 -22.29
CA ASP A 209 -3.70 -15.21 -21.96
C ASP A 209 -3.60 -14.70 -20.51
N ILE A 210 -4.69 -14.71 -19.74
CA ILE A 210 -4.67 -14.48 -18.29
C ILE A 210 -4.30 -15.80 -17.61
N ALA A 211 -3.08 -15.89 -17.08
CA ALA A 211 -2.61 -17.07 -16.38
C ALA A 211 -3.21 -17.15 -14.98
N GLU A 212 -3.31 -16.02 -14.29
CA GLU A 212 -3.80 -15.96 -12.91
C GLU A 212 -4.41 -14.59 -12.61
N PHE A 213 -5.39 -14.57 -11.70
CA PHE A 213 -6.00 -13.37 -11.13
C PHE A 213 -5.94 -13.48 -9.60
N VAL A 214 -5.15 -12.64 -8.97
CA VAL A 214 -4.91 -12.66 -7.52
C VAL A 214 -5.44 -11.37 -6.90
N VAL A 215 -6.24 -11.45 -5.85
CA VAL A 215 -6.74 -10.26 -5.14
C VAL A 215 -5.88 -9.98 -3.92
N GLN A 216 -5.27 -8.81 -3.88
CA GLN A 216 -4.56 -8.30 -2.73
C GLN A 216 -5.35 -7.18 -2.06
N ARG A 217 -5.34 -7.14 -0.73
CA ARG A 217 -6.01 -6.13 0.07
C ARG A 217 -5.09 -5.60 1.16
N ALA A 218 -5.17 -4.30 1.40
CA ALA A 218 -4.57 -3.71 2.58
C ALA A 218 -5.53 -2.66 3.16
N ARG A 219 -5.77 -2.74 4.47
CA ARG A 219 -6.73 -1.87 5.17
C ARG A 219 -6.13 -0.50 5.49
N TYR A 220 -4.86 -0.43 5.82
CA TYR A 220 -4.19 0.79 6.28
C TYR A 220 -3.06 1.15 5.32
N VAL A 221 -3.39 1.83 4.21
CA VAL A 221 -2.42 2.16 3.16
C VAL A 221 -1.97 3.61 3.24
N GLU A 222 -2.91 4.53 3.36
CA GLU A 222 -2.60 5.96 3.40
C GLU A 222 -3.45 6.66 4.47
N PRO A 223 -2.81 7.29 5.47
CA PRO A 223 -3.56 8.05 6.46
C PRO A 223 -4.24 9.25 5.80
N ILE A 224 -5.53 9.40 6.06
CA ILE A 224 -6.31 10.55 5.62
C ILE A 224 -5.92 11.72 6.53
N ARG A 225 -5.54 12.82 5.91
CA ARG A 225 -5.19 14.07 6.61
C ARG A 225 -6.22 15.12 6.24
N PRO A 226 -7.27 15.30 7.06
CA PRO A 226 -8.27 16.34 6.83
C PRO A 226 -7.63 17.74 6.84
N MET A 227 -8.31 18.71 6.24
CA MET A 227 -7.92 20.12 6.36
C MET A 227 -7.86 20.51 7.83
N ASN A 228 -6.87 21.33 8.22
CA ASN A 228 -6.67 21.84 9.59
C ASN A 228 -6.19 20.82 10.64
N THR A 229 -5.51 19.77 10.25
CA THR A 229 -4.86 18.80 11.17
C THR A 229 -3.36 19.00 11.37
N LEU A 230 -2.89 20.25 11.28
CA LEU A 230 -1.53 20.63 11.66
C LEU A 230 -1.46 20.97 13.15
#